data_044371c6543af2322d07497f0a0850ee
#
_entry.id   044371c6543af2322d07497f0a0850ee
#
_cell.length_a   1.000
_cell.length_b   1.000
_cell.length_c   1.000
_cell.angle_alpha   90.00
_cell.angle_beta   90.00
_cell.angle_gamma   90.00
#
_symmetry.space_group_name_H-M   'P 1'
#
loop_
_entity.id
_entity.type
_entity.pdbx_description
1 polymer ?
#
loop_
_entity_poly.entity_id
_entity_poly.type
_entity_poly.pdbx_seq_one_letter_code
_entity_poly.pdbx_strand_id
1 'polypeptide(L)'
;MTLNTPQRREFVAVPMSQSGLGDVSGILTHVGLATLGEIPDGGLQGRIALAKRGIIRLRVKAENVFAAGAVGLVVYNSSSGIFQGSLATESEFPVVSISGEDGEALEGLLAEAETEAAIALTIRERTSRNVIAEKPGAGEGVVVLGGHYDSVSGIAGANDNASGTAVLLAIAHKLANVDLPFTLRFVPFGLKN
;
A
#
# COMPACT_ATOMS: atom_id res chain seq x y z
N MET A 1 -0.73 -11.70 7.05
CA MET A 1 -1.39 -11.73 8.38
C MET A 1 -1.86 -13.13 8.68
N THR A 2 -1.64 -13.62 9.87
CA THR A 2 -2.08 -14.95 10.30
C THR A 2 -3.00 -14.81 11.51
N LEU A 3 -4.09 -15.56 11.51
CA LEU A 3 -4.92 -15.78 12.69
C LEU A 3 -4.42 -17.07 13.37
N ASN A 4 -4.24 -17.07 14.69
CA ASN A 4 -3.72 -18.21 15.42
C ASN A 4 -4.83 -19.00 16.12
N THR A 5 -5.88 -18.32 16.56
CA THR A 5 -7.04 -18.91 17.26
C THR A 5 -8.34 -18.38 16.68
N PRO A 6 -9.48 -19.11 16.73
CA PRO A 6 -9.62 -20.51 17.15
C PRO A 6 -9.03 -21.54 16.17
N GLN A 7 -8.79 -21.15 14.91
CA GLN A 7 -8.14 -21.98 13.90
C GLN A 7 -7.11 -21.15 13.15
N ARG A 8 -5.95 -21.74 12.86
CA ARG A 8 -4.92 -21.07 12.07
C ARG A 8 -5.43 -20.81 10.66
N ARG A 9 -5.48 -19.53 10.30
CA ARG A 9 -5.87 -19.07 8.96
C ARG A 9 -4.95 -17.96 8.50
N GLU A 10 -4.51 -18.02 7.26
CA GLU A 10 -3.70 -16.97 6.63
C GLU A 10 -4.60 -16.06 5.78
N PHE A 11 -4.37 -14.76 5.91
CA PHE A 11 -5.04 -13.73 5.13
C PHE A 11 -4.05 -13.05 4.21
N VAL A 12 -4.48 -12.79 2.99
CA VAL A 12 -3.72 -11.92 2.10
C VAL A 12 -3.77 -10.50 2.68
N ALA A 13 -2.62 -9.99 3.06
CA ALA A 13 -2.50 -8.65 3.60
C ALA A 13 -1.46 -7.85 2.81
N VAL A 14 -1.76 -6.58 2.55
CA VAL A 14 -0.88 -5.66 1.83
C VAL A 14 -0.40 -4.59 2.81
N PRO A 15 0.92 -4.40 2.97
CA PRO A 15 1.43 -3.32 3.82
C PRO A 15 1.00 -1.97 3.27
N MET A 16 0.64 -1.07 4.17
CA MET A 16 0.42 0.32 3.80
C MET A 16 1.74 1.00 3.50
N SER A 17 1.77 1.91 2.54
CA SER A 17 2.93 2.76 2.32
C SER A 17 3.25 3.51 3.62
N GLN A 18 4.52 3.50 4.02
CA GLN A 18 5.05 4.04 5.28
C GLN A 18 4.60 3.28 6.54
N SER A 19 4.19 2.02 6.39
CA SER A 19 4.01 1.12 7.52
C SER A 19 5.34 0.83 8.20
N GLY A 20 5.32 0.75 9.52
CA GLY A 20 6.43 0.18 10.29
C GLY A 20 6.65 -1.29 9.95
N LEU A 21 7.82 -1.79 10.31
CA LEU A 21 8.23 -3.18 10.12
C LEU A 21 8.16 -3.93 11.44
N GLY A 22 8.24 -5.23 11.37
CA GLY A 22 8.36 -6.12 12.53
C GLY A 22 7.38 -7.28 12.51
N ASP A 23 7.60 -8.15 13.46
CA ASP A 23 6.74 -9.29 13.77
C ASP A 23 6.01 -8.98 15.08
N VAL A 24 4.70 -8.85 15.00
CA VAL A 24 3.85 -8.57 16.15
C VAL A 24 2.74 -9.62 16.24
N SER A 25 2.38 -9.97 17.48
CA SER A 25 1.24 -10.82 17.76
C SER A 25 0.46 -10.26 18.95
N GLY A 26 -0.81 -10.52 19.00
CA GLY A 26 -1.67 -10.07 20.06
C GLY A 26 -3.13 -10.37 19.80
N ILE A 27 -3.97 -10.11 20.79
CA ILE A 27 -5.41 -10.24 20.65
C ILE A 27 -5.90 -9.22 19.64
N LEU A 28 -6.63 -9.70 18.63
CA LEU A 28 -7.26 -8.87 17.63
C LEU A 28 -8.48 -8.18 18.26
N THR A 29 -8.55 -6.87 18.18
CA THR A 29 -9.63 -6.07 18.77
C THR A 29 -10.27 -5.17 17.73
N HIS A 30 -11.56 -5.34 17.48
CA HIS A 30 -12.32 -4.50 16.57
C HIS A 30 -12.55 -3.10 17.19
N VAL A 31 -12.21 -2.07 16.44
CA VAL A 31 -12.26 -0.66 16.87
C VAL A 31 -13.02 0.24 15.87
N GLY A 32 -14.01 -0.33 15.19
CA GLY A 32 -14.86 0.43 14.26
C GLY A 32 -14.05 1.19 13.20
N LEU A 33 -14.20 2.49 13.16
CA LEU A 33 -13.42 3.40 12.30
C LEU A 33 -12.10 3.87 12.97
N ALA A 34 -11.76 3.37 14.14
CA ALA A 34 -10.63 3.82 14.97
C ALA A 34 -10.70 5.31 15.34
N THR A 35 -11.89 5.81 15.60
CA THR A 35 -12.09 7.12 16.26
C THR A 35 -11.75 6.98 17.76
N LEU A 36 -11.45 8.09 18.42
CA LEU A 36 -11.15 8.07 19.86
C LEU A 36 -12.30 7.48 20.70
N GLY A 37 -13.55 7.67 20.26
CA GLY A 37 -14.72 7.13 20.96
C GLY A 37 -15.01 5.65 20.71
N GLU A 38 -14.31 5.02 19.74
CA GLU A 38 -14.44 3.59 19.42
C GLU A 38 -13.30 2.74 19.99
N ILE A 39 -12.28 3.41 20.56
CA ILE A 39 -11.19 2.74 21.27
C ILE A 39 -11.69 2.37 22.67
N PRO A 40 -11.49 1.11 23.13
CA PRO A 40 -11.91 0.69 24.47
C PRO A 40 -11.27 1.56 25.57
N ASP A 41 -12.01 1.86 26.63
CA ASP A 41 -11.52 2.64 27.79
C ASP A 41 -10.26 2.05 28.43
N GLY A 42 -10.09 0.72 28.37
CA GLY A 42 -8.88 0.02 28.84
C GLY A 42 -7.68 0.12 27.92
N GLY A 43 -7.80 0.80 26.76
CA GLY A 43 -6.75 0.89 25.75
C GLY A 43 -6.56 -0.39 24.94
N LEU A 44 -5.44 -0.43 24.22
CA LEU A 44 -5.09 -1.52 23.28
C LEU A 44 -3.69 -2.10 23.56
N GLN A 45 -3.24 -2.05 24.80
CA GLN A 45 -1.90 -2.49 25.19
C GLN A 45 -1.61 -3.91 24.71
N GLY A 46 -0.60 -4.05 23.84
CA GLY A 46 -0.17 -5.34 23.28
C GLY A 46 -1.18 -6.00 22.33
N ARG A 47 -2.22 -5.27 21.92
CA ARG A 47 -3.26 -5.77 21.01
C ARG A 47 -3.02 -5.36 19.57
N ILE A 48 -3.60 -6.08 18.64
CA ILE A 48 -3.69 -5.70 17.23
C ILE A 48 -5.08 -5.10 17.01
N ALA A 49 -5.15 -3.87 16.52
CA ALA A 49 -6.42 -3.23 16.19
C ALA A 49 -6.93 -3.70 14.81
N LEU A 50 -8.23 -4.01 14.71
CA LEU A 50 -8.95 -4.23 13.45
C LEU A 50 -9.88 -3.05 13.21
N ALA A 51 -9.65 -2.27 12.15
CA ALA A 51 -10.46 -1.11 11.84
C ALA A 51 -11.06 -1.17 10.43
N LYS A 52 -12.26 -0.66 10.25
CA LYS A 52 -12.88 -0.48 8.94
C LYS A 52 -12.28 0.74 8.22
N ARG A 53 -12.00 0.61 6.92
CA ARG A 53 -11.76 1.77 6.08
C ARG A 53 -13.03 2.67 6.11
N GLY A 54 -12.89 3.95 5.84
CA GLY A 54 -14.04 4.86 5.86
C GLY A 54 -13.57 6.30 5.79
N ILE A 55 -14.32 7.21 6.39
CA ILE A 55 -14.08 8.66 6.30
C ILE A 55 -12.85 9.15 7.09
N ILE A 56 -12.40 8.38 8.07
CA ILE A 56 -11.21 8.75 8.86
C ILE A 56 -9.95 8.43 8.07
N ARG A 57 -9.03 9.37 7.99
CA ARG A 57 -7.73 9.19 7.31
C ARG A 57 -6.95 8.05 7.95
N LEU A 58 -6.29 7.23 7.12
CA LEU A 58 -5.50 6.07 7.59
C LEU A 58 -4.44 6.45 8.62
N ARG A 59 -3.77 7.57 8.43
CA ARG A 59 -2.82 8.13 9.40
C ARG A 59 -3.46 8.36 10.77
N VAL A 60 -4.63 8.99 10.81
CA VAL A 60 -5.33 9.29 12.07
C VAL A 60 -5.75 8.00 12.77
N LYS A 61 -6.20 6.97 12.02
CA LYS A 61 -6.47 5.64 12.57
C LYS A 61 -5.22 5.05 13.25
N ALA A 62 -4.09 5.09 12.54
CA ALA A 62 -2.82 4.58 13.07
C ALA A 62 -2.37 5.35 14.34
N GLU A 63 -2.42 6.68 14.30
CA GLU A 63 -2.10 7.52 15.46
C GLU A 63 -2.98 7.22 16.68
N ASN A 64 -4.30 7.10 16.47
CA ASN A 64 -5.24 6.84 17.57
C ASN A 64 -5.00 5.48 18.23
N VAL A 65 -4.83 4.40 17.43
CA VAL A 65 -4.62 3.07 18.00
C VAL A 65 -3.22 2.91 18.59
N PHE A 66 -2.21 3.58 18.03
CA PHE A 66 -0.87 3.62 18.58
C PHE A 66 -0.85 4.30 19.95
N ALA A 67 -1.47 5.47 20.06
CA ALA A 67 -1.61 6.19 21.33
C ALA A 67 -2.34 5.37 22.40
N ALA A 68 -3.22 4.45 21.99
CA ALA A 68 -3.90 3.52 22.87
C ALA A 68 -3.07 2.27 23.23
N GLY A 69 -1.85 2.12 22.70
CA GLY A 69 -0.91 1.03 23.02
C GLY A 69 -1.02 -0.19 22.08
N ALA A 70 -1.67 -0.07 20.93
CA ALA A 70 -1.70 -1.15 19.93
C ALA A 70 -0.29 -1.43 19.39
N VAL A 71 -0.01 -2.70 19.11
CA VAL A 71 1.25 -3.14 18.51
C VAL A 71 1.15 -3.36 16.99
N GLY A 72 -0.05 -3.29 16.43
CA GLY A 72 -0.31 -3.39 15.00
C GLY A 72 -1.71 -2.93 14.63
N LEU A 73 -1.90 -2.59 13.36
CA LEU A 73 -3.21 -2.20 12.82
C LEU A 73 -3.51 -2.96 11.53
N VAL A 74 -4.66 -3.56 11.49
CA VAL A 74 -5.27 -4.15 10.29
C VAL A 74 -6.43 -3.27 9.86
N VAL A 75 -6.43 -2.80 8.62
CA VAL A 75 -7.55 -2.03 8.06
C VAL A 75 -8.22 -2.85 6.97
N TYR A 76 -9.49 -3.20 7.16
CA TYR A 76 -10.24 -3.86 6.11
C TYR A 76 -10.98 -2.87 5.22
N ASN A 77 -11.13 -3.23 3.94
CA ASN A 77 -11.78 -2.36 2.97
C ASN A 77 -13.27 -2.18 3.30
N SER A 78 -13.84 -1.05 2.93
CA SER A 78 -15.29 -0.76 3.04
C SER A 78 -16.11 -1.30 1.87
N SER A 79 -15.44 -1.88 0.87
CA SER A 79 -16.01 -2.53 -0.31
C SER A 79 -15.26 -3.84 -0.57
N SER A 80 -15.70 -4.61 -1.58
CA SER A 80 -15.03 -5.86 -1.92
C SER A 80 -13.58 -5.65 -2.35
N GLY A 81 -12.77 -6.69 -2.11
CA GLY A 81 -11.35 -6.72 -2.48
C GLY A 81 -10.43 -5.94 -1.54
N ILE A 82 -9.14 -6.13 -1.76
CA ILE A 82 -8.07 -5.48 -0.99
C ILE A 82 -7.78 -4.10 -1.57
N PHE A 83 -7.24 -3.20 -0.77
CA PHE A 83 -6.81 -1.88 -1.22
C PHE A 83 -5.37 -1.59 -0.79
N GLN A 84 -4.70 -0.72 -1.51
CA GLN A 84 -3.42 -0.17 -1.10
C GLN A 84 -3.65 1.24 -0.55
N GLY A 85 -3.12 1.50 0.63
CA GLY A 85 -3.23 2.78 1.30
C GLY A 85 -1.87 3.38 1.64
N SER A 86 -1.87 4.67 1.99
CA SER A 86 -0.69 5.36 2.50
C SER A 86 -1.02 6.05 3.82
N LEU A 87 -0.07 5.98 4.76
CA LEU A 87 -0.16 6.68 6.03
C LEU A 87 0.30 8.13 5.93
N ALA A 88 0.96 8.50 4.82
CA ALA A 88 1.59 9.81 4.57
C ALA A 88 2.76 10.16 5.52
N THR A 89 2.95 9.44 6.60
CA THR A 89 4.08 9.53 7.55
C THR A 89 4.47 8.13 7.99
N GLU A 90 5.73 7.93 8.36
CA GLU A 90 6.21 6.65 8.87
C GLU A 90 5.48 6.26 10.15
N SER A 91 5.12 4.99 10.24
CA SER A 91 4.54 4.37 11.43
C SER A 91 5.61 3.58 12.17
N GLU A 92 5.56 3.59 13.49
CA GLU A 92 6.47 2.81 14.33
C GLU A 92 6.10 1.33 14.44
N PHE A 93 4.90 0.95 14.00
CA PHE A 93 4.38 -0.42 14.07
C PHE A 93 3.75 -0.86 12.73
N PRO A 94 3.58 -2.17 12.50
CA PRO A 94 3.02 -2.71 11.27
C PRO A 94 1.57 -2.28 11.05
N VAL A 95 1.28 -1.74 9.84
CA VAL A 95 -0.06 -1.38 9.38
C VAL A 95 -0.31 -2.05 8.04
N VAL A 96 -1.34 -2.90 7.99
CA VAL A 96 -1.71 -3.67 6.80
C VAL A 96 -3.17 -3.45 6.41
N SER A 97 -3.47 -3.65 5.14
CA SER A 97 -4.84 -3.75 4.64
C SER A 97 -5.19 -5.20 4.30
N ILE A 98 -6.46 -5.52 4.44
CA ILE A 98 -7.08 -6.78 3.98
C ILE A 98 -8.34 -6.47 3.17
N SER A 99 -8.92 -7.48 2.55
CA SER A 99 -10.16 -7.35 1.80
C SER A 99 -11.34 -7.00 2.71
N GLY A 100 -12.42 -6.45 2.13
CA GLY A 100 -13.66 -6.20 2.86
C GLY A 100 -14.28 -7.49 3.37
N GLU A 101 -14.28 -8.52 2.55
CA GLU A 101 -14.84 -9.84 2.86
C GLU A 101 -14.11 -10.51 4.05
N ASP A 102 -12.77 -10.46 4.04
CA ASP A 102 -11.98 -11.00 5.16
C ASP A 102 -12.18 -10.18 6.43
N GLY A 103 -12.32 -8.84 6.30
CA GLY A 103 -12.60 -7.97 7.43
C GLY A 103 -13.94 -8.24 8.09
N GLU A 104 -15.00 -8.37 7.30
CA GLU A 104 -16.35 -8.70 7.80
C GLU A 104 -16.39 -10.10 8.44
N ALA A 105 -15.67 -11.07 7.86
CA ALA A 105 -15.54 -12.39 8.46
C ALA A 105 -14.81 -12.35 9.81
N LEU A 106 -13.75 -11.54 9.93
CA LEU A 106 -13.04 -11.33 11.20
C LEU A 106 -13.90 -10.62 12.23
N GLU A 107 -14.67 -9.61 11.84
CA GLU A 107 -15.62 -8.92 12.72
C GLU A 107 -16.65 -9.89 13.32
N GLY A 108 -17.19 -10.79 12.48
CA GLY A 108 -18.08 -11.85 12.94
C GLY A 108 -17.43 -12.81 13.94
N LEU A 109 -16.19 -13.24 13.66
CA LEU A 109 -15.45 -14.12 14.59
C LEU A 109 -15.17 -13.46 15.94
N LEU A 110 -14.83 -12.16 15.93
CA LEU A 110 -14.55 -11.40 17.16
C LEU A 110 -15.77 -11.19 18.04
N ALA A 111 -16.98 -11.26 17.47
CA ALA A 111 -18.21 -11.21 18.23
C ALA A 111 -18.48 -12.52 19.00
N GLU A 112 -17.88 -13.64 18.56
CA GLU A 112 -18.10 -14.97 19.12
C GLU A 112 -16.98 -15.41 20.08
N ALA A 113 -15.72 -15.03 19.80
CA ALA A 113 -14.56 -15.49 20.56
C ALA A 113 -13.39 -14.51 20.52
N GLU A 114 -12.61 -14.49 21.60
CA GLU A 114 -11.32 -13.82 21.64
C GLU A 114 -10.36 -14.48 20.64
N THR A 115 -9.75 -13.69 19.80
CA THR A 115 -8.97 -14.14 18.65
C THR A 115 -7.57 -13.56 18.69
N GLU A 116 -6.57 -14.42 18.61
CA GLU A 116 -5.17 -14.01 18.49
C GLU A 116 -4.74 -13.90 17.02
N ALA A 117 -4.06 -12.81 16.67
CA ALA A 117 -3.54 -12.59 15.34
C ALA A 117 -2.05 -12.25 15.37
N ALA A 118 -1.38 -12.44 14.24
CA ALA A 118 0.00 -12.04 14.02
C ALA A 118 0.17 -11.32 12.69
N ILE A 119 1.02 -10.30 12.66
CA ILE A 119 1.44 -9.57 11.47
C ILE A 119 2.97 -9.66 11.41
N ALA A 120 3.49 -10.18 10.29
CA ALA A 120 4.91 -10.21 10.00
C ALA A 120 5.20 -9.34 8.77
N LEU A 121 5.95 -8.26 8.95
CA LEU A 121 6.38 -7.38 7.86
C LEU A 121 7.89 -7.26 7.81
N THR A 122 8.46 -7.67 6.68
CA THR A 122 9.90 -7.57 6.41
C THR A 122 10.15 -6.79 5.13
N ILE A 123 11.27 -6.07 5.07
CA ILE A 123 11.76 -5.48 3.82
C ILE A 123 12.45 -6.56 2.98
N ARG A 124 12.14 -6.57 1.70
CA ARG A 124 12.94 -7.26 0.69
C ARG A 124 13.53 -6.22 -0.25
N GLU A 125 14.85 -6.16 -0.30
CA GLU A 125 15.52 -5.36 -1.31
C GLU A 125 15.21 -5.90 -2.71
N ARG A 126 14.84 -5.00 -3.61
CA ARG A 126 14.64 -5.29 -5.02
C ARG A 126 15.39 -4.27 -5.84
N THR A 127 16.05 -4.75 -6.87
CA THR A 127 16.69 -3.86 -7.85
C THR A 127 15.73 -3.62 -8.99
N SER A 128 15.53 -2.36 -9.32
CA SER A 128 14.81 -1.93 -10.52
C SER A 128 15.74 -1.15 -11.44
N ARG A 129 15.33 -0.95 -12.68
CA ARG A 129 16.10 -0.22 -13.67
C ARG A 129 15.23 0.81 -14.36
N ASN A 130 15.74 2.03 -14.48
CA ASN A 130 15.19 3.00 -15.41
C ASN A 130 15.89 2.82 -16.76
N VAL A 131 15.11 2.84 -17.83
CA VAL A 131 15.67 2.82 -19.19
C VAL A 131 15.75 4.26 -19.65
N ILE A 132 16.90 4.69 -20.14
CA ILE A 132 17.08 6.04 -20.68
C ILE A 132 17.47 5.91 -22.15
N ALA A 133 16.68 6.50 -23.01
CA ALA A 133 16.97 6.61 -24.44
C ALA A 133 16.96 8.05 -24.88
N GLU A 134 17.89 8.44 -25.75
CA GLU A 134 17.98 9.79 -26.26
C GLU A 134 17.91 9.82 -27.79
N LYS A 135 17.18 10.79 -28.29
CA LYS A 135 17.25 11.24 -29.67
C LYS A 135 17.89 12.62 -29.69
N PRO A 136 19.14 12.76 -30.17
CA PRO A 136 19.79 14.04 -30.26
C PRO A 136 19.04 14.99 -31.19
N GLY A 137 19.02 16.27 -30.83
CA GLY A 137 18.51 17.36 -31.64
C GLY A 137 19.63 18.37 -32.00
N ALA A 138 19.31 19.36 -32.81
CA ALA A 138 20.27 20.30 -33.31
C ALA A 138 20.72 21.38 -32.28
N GLY A 139 19.94 21.61 -31.22
CA GLY A 139 20.20 22.60 -30.18
C GLY A 139 20.54 21.99 -28.82
N GLU A 140 20.90 22.87 -27.86
CA GLU A 140 21.34 22.47 -26.52
C GLU A 140 20.19 22.08 -25.58
N GLY A 141 18.94 22.36 -25.92
CA GLY A 141 17.77 22.06 -25.08
C GLY A 141 17.48 20.56 -24.96
N VAL A 142 17.07 20.10 -23.79
CA VAL A 142 16.62 18.73 -23.56
C VAL A 142 15.17 18.72 -23.07
N VAL A 143 14.32 18.00 -23.78
CA VAL A 143 12.94 17.72 -23.35
C VAL A 143 12.89 16.30 -22.83
N VAL A 144 12.46 16.13 -21.58
CA VAL A 144 12.33 14.81 -20.94
C VAL A 144 10.89 14.36 -20.99
N LEU A 145 10.67 13.15 -21.51
CA LEU A 145 9.39 12.45 -21.52
C LEU A 145 9.52 11.22 -20.62
N GLY A 146 8.70 11.16 -19.56
CA GLY A 146 8.78 10.09 -18.58
C GLY A 146 7.43 9.42 -18.32
N GLY A 147 7.48 8.15 -17.91
CA GLY A 147 6.33 7.38 -17.47
C GLY A 147 6.82 6.12 -16.75
N HIS A 148 6.14 5.70 -15.69
CA HIS A 148 6.53 4.46 -15.02
C HIS A 148 5.93 3.24 -15.72
N TYR A 149 6.66 2.12 -15.73
CA TYR A 149 6.21 0.86 -16.35
C TYR A 149 5.94 -0.26 -15.34
N ASP A 150 6.18 0.00 -14.07
CA ASP A 150 5.80 -0.89 -12.99
C ASP A 150 4.31 -0.72 -12.62
N SER A 151 3.74 -1.71 -11.95
CA SER A 151 2.39 -1.69 -11.41
C SER A 151 2.34 -2.27 -10.01
N VAL A 152 1.26 -2.01 -9.29
CA VAL A 152 0.99 -2.62 -8.00
C VAL A 152 0.76 -4.12 -8.17
N SER A 153 1.31 -4.91 -7.25
CA SER A 153 1.18 -6.38 -7.28
C SER A 153 -0.28 -6.80 -7.33
N GLY A 154 -0.59 -7.73 -8.25
CA GLY A 154 -1.94 -8.26 -8.42
C GLY A 154 -2.89 -7.40 -9.29
N ILE A 155 -2.41 -6.25 -9.82
CA ILE A 155 -3.18 -5.38 -10.72
C ILE A 155 -2.56 -5.41 -12.11
N ALA A 156 -3.40 -5.45 -13.16
CA ALA A 156 -2.94 -5.46 -14.54
C ALA A 156 -2.20 -4.18 -14.96
N GLY A 157 -2.41 -3.06 -14.27
CA GLY A 157 -1.70 -1.79 -14.50
C GLY A 157 -1.98 -1.14 -15.87
N ALA A 158 -3.08 -1.50 -16.56
CA ALA A 158 -3.35 -1.05 -17.92
C ALA A 158 -3.42 0.47 -18.05
N ASN A 159 -4.09 1.14 -17.12
CA ASN A 159 -4.19 2.60 -17.09
C ASN A 159 -3.10 3.25 -16.23
N ASP A 160 -2.69 2.62 -15.16
CA ASP A 160 -1.63 3.07 -14.24
C ASP A 160 -0.45 2.06 -14.23
N ASN A 161 0.58 2.12 -15.15
CA ASN A 161 0.70 3.16 -16.17
C ASN A 161 1.19 2.58 -17.50
N ALA A 162 0.68 1.40 -17.91
CA ALA A 162 1.01 0.82 -19.21
C ALA A 162 0.58 1.74 -20.37
N SER A 163 -0.52 2.48 -20.20
CA SER A 163 -0.99 3.47 -21.18
C SER A 163 0.04 4.60 -21.41
N GLY A 164 0.60 5.16 -20.34
CA GLY A 164 1.62 6.19 -20.43
C GLY A 164 2.92 5.67 -21.07
N THR A 165 3.34 4.46 -20.72
CA THR A 165 4.49 3.79 -21.34
C THR A 165 4.25 3.54 -22.84
N ALA A 166 3.05 3.12 -23.23
CA ALA A 166 2.68 2.92 -24.64
C ALA A 166 2.74 4.25 -25.43
N VAL A 167 2.25 5.35 -24.84
CA VAL A 167 2.34 6.69 -25.43
C VAL A 167 3.81 7.10 -25.63
N LEU A 168 4.67 6.87 -24.63
CA LEU A 168 6.10 7.13 -24.70
C LEU A 168 6.76 6.41 -25.88
N LEU A 169 6.48 5.11 -26.05
CA LEU A 169 6.99 4.31 -27.16
C LEU A 169 6.45 4.80 -28.51
N ALA A 170 5.16 5.15 -28.59
CA ALA A 170 4.56 5.67 -29.81
C ALA A 170 5.18 7.02 -30.24
N ILE A 171 5.48 7.91 -29.29
CA ILE A 171 6.16 9.17 -29.56
C ILE A 171 7.60 8.90 -30.05
N ALA A 172 8.34 8.03 -29.37
CA ALA A 172 9.69 7.65 -29.76
C ALA A 172 9.73 7.10 -31.19
N HIS A 173 8.80 6.21 -31.52
CA HIS A 173 8.69 5.65 -32.88
C HIS A 173 8.34 6.70 -33.93
N LYS A 174 7.35 7.57 -33.66
CA LYS A 174 6.92 8.60 -34.60
C LYS A 174 8.00 9.67 -34.85
N LEU A 175 8.76 10.01 -33.84
CA LEU A 175 9.79 11.05 -33.93
C LEU A 175 11.18 10.51 -34.30
N ALA A 176 11.33 9.19 -34.51
CA ALA A 176 12.63 8.57 -34.78
C ALA A 176 13.42 9.22 -35.91
N ASN A 177 12.74 9.58 -37.01
CA ASN A 177 13.33 10.18 -38.21
C ASN A 177 12.97 11.66 -38.41
N VAL A 178 12.53 12.35 -37.36
CA VAL A 178 12.18 13.78 -37.43
C VAL A 178 13.33 14.60 -36.88
N ASP A 179 13.80 15.59 -37.63
CA ASP A 179 14.80 16.55 -37.13
C ASP A 179 14.16 17.49 -36.09
N LEU A 180 14.78 17.59 -34.93
CA LEU A 180 14.28 18.38 -33.81
C LEU A 180 15.29 19.46 -33.41
N PRO A 181 14.83 20.64 -32.98
CA PRO A 181 15.71 21.70 -32.48
C PRO A 181 16.20 21.45 -31.05
N PHE A 182 15.81 20.35 -30.42
CA PHE A 182 16.18 19.95 -29.05
C PHE A 182 16.37 18.45 -28.97
N THR A 183 17.11 17.99 -27.99
CA THR A 183 17.24 16.54 -27.66
C THR A 183 16.01 16.05 -26.93
N LEU A 184 15.46 14.92 -27.38
CA LEU A 184 14.43 14.19 -26.63
C LEU A 184 15.07 13.10 -25.78
N ARG A 185 14.72 13.08 -24.48
CA ARG A 185 15.11 12.03 -23.54
C ARG A 185 13.88 11.31 -23.07
N PHE A 186 13.80 10.00 -23.33
CA PHE A 186 12.72 9.11 -22.92
C PHE A 186 13.18 8.36 -21.68
N VAL A 187 12.36 8.39 -20.60
CA VAL A 187 12.70 7.77 -19.32
C VAL A 187 11.51 6.96 -18.81
N PRO A 188 11.35 5.70 -19.24
CA PRO A 188 10.47 4.76 -18.54
C PRO A 188 11.09 4.38 -17.18
N PHE A 189 10.35 4.67 -16.10
CA PHE A 189 10.77 4.39 -14.73
C PHE A 189 10.31 3.00 -14.31
N GLY A 190 11.21 2.23 -13.70
CA GLY A 190 10.96 0.85 -13.29
C GLY A 190 10.48 0.68 -11.85
N LEU A 191 10.42 1.74 -11.06
CA LEU A 191 9.91 1.72 -9.70
C LEU A 191 9.12 2.99 -9.42
N LYS A 192 7.85 2.81 -9.08
CA LYS A 192 7.01 3.87 -8.53
C LYS A 192 7.27 3.92 -7.01
N ASN A 193 7.76 5.04 -6.53
CA ASN A 193 7.94 5.31 -5.10
C ASN A 193 6.61 5.60 -4.41
#